data_309cbc67b8ecbb6c3735d5443616b3b5
#
_entry.id   309cbc67b8ecbb6c3735d5443616b3b5
#
_cell.length_a   1.000
_cell.length_b   1.000
_cell.length_c   1.000
_cell.angle_alpha   90.00
_cell.angle_beta   90.00
_cell.angle_gamma   90.00
#
_symmetry.space_group_name_H-M   'P 1'
#
loop_
_entity.id
_entity.type
_entity.pdbx_description
1 polymer ?
#
loop_
_entity_poly.entity_id
_entity_poly.type
_entity_poly.pdbx_seq_one_letter_code
_entity_poly.pdbx_strand_id
1 'polypeptide(L)'
;MKLKRSERLIDMTQRLLDNPHTLISLTTFTTLYQSAKSSISEDIAIIKKTFEKQGVGIIRTVPGAAGGVIFVPKIKREQALAAAEKLKEQMNDASRLLPGGYIYLSDLLAKPNVLHDLGKMIASAYEDKKIDAVMTVATKGVPIAQTVANYLNVPFVIVRRDSKITEGSTVSINYVSGSSSRVEKMELSKRTLARGSNVL
;
A
#
# COMPACT_ATOMS: atom_id res chain seq x y z
N MET A 1 11.37 7.78 29.21
CA MET A 1 10.89 9.18 29.45
C MET A 1 9.37 9.15 29.50
N LYS A 2 8.75 9.68 30.55
CA LYS A 2 7.27 9.67 30.66
C LYS A 2 6.71 10.81 29.78
N LEU A 3 6.11 10.47 28.65
CA LEU A 3 5.50 11.42 27.74
C LEU A 3 4.20 11.99 28.32
N LYS A 4 3.90 13.28 28.04
CA LYS A 4 2.56 13.85 28.27
C LYS A 4 1.56 13.17 27.34
N ARG A 5 0.26 13.21 27.68
CA ARG A 5 -0.79 12.54 26.89
C ARG A 5 -0.80 13.01 25.42
N SER A 6 -0.61 14.30 25.17
CA SER A 6 -0.57 14.83 23.80
C SER A 6 0.63 14.30 23.00
N GLU A 7 1.81 14.25 23.61
CA GLU A 7 3.02 13.71 22.99
C GLU A 7 2.86 12.21 22.69
N ARG A 8 2.27 11.47 23.63
CA ARG A 8 1.98 10.04 23.49
C ARG A 8 0.99 9.76 22.35
N LEU A 9 -0.09 10.55 22.23
CA LEU A 9 -1.05 10.44 21.13
C LEU A 9 -0.37 10.65 19.78
N ILE A 10 0.52 11.64 19.67
CA ILE A 10 1.27 11.91 18.43
C ILE A 10 2.20 10.72 18.09
N ASP A 11 2.99 10.27 19.06
CA ASP A 11 3.93 9.14 18.83
C ASP A 11 3.20 7.84 18.52
N MET A 12 2.08 7.55 19.22
CA MET A 12 1.23 6.38 18.90
C MET A 12 0.67 6.47 17.48
N THR A 13 0.19 7.65 17.09
CA THR A 13 -0.33 7.89 15.74
C THR A 13 0.73 7.63 14.69
N GLN A 14 1.94 8.17 14.87
CA GLN A 14 3.07 7.96 13.96
C GLN A 14 3.40 6.48 13.84
N ARG A 15 3.55 5.76 14.97
CA ARG A 15 3.85 4.32 14.96
C ARG A 15 2.80 3.47 14.24
N LEU A 16 1.53 3.82 14.37
CA LEU A 16 0.45 3.14 13.67
C LEU A 16 0.52 3.41 12.16
N LEU A 17 0.77 4.64 11.75
CA LEU A 17 0.90 5.03 10.36
C LEU A 17 2.13 4.38 9.67
N ASP A 18 3.24 4.28 10.40
CA ASP A 18 4.50 3.69 9.90
C ASP A 18 4.43 2.16 9.79
N ASN A 19 3.46 1.52 10.47
CA ASN A 19 3.34 0.06 10.52
C ASN A 19 1.91 -0.41 10.16
N PRO A 20 1.40 -0.09 8.96
CA PRO A 20 0.08 -0.56 8.55
C PRO A 20 0.06 -2.09 8.50
N HIS A 21 -1.11 -2.67 8.72
CA HIS A 21 -1.37 -4.12 8.75
C HIS A 21 -0.53 -4.91 9.77
N THR A 22 0.20 -4.22 10.65
CA THR A 22 1.04 -4.86 11.67
C THR A 22 0.37 -4.80 13.03
N LEU A 23 0.33 -5.93 13.72
CA LEU A 23 -0.18 -6.00 15.09
C LEU A 23 0.81 -5.33 16.05
N ILE A 24 0.40 -4.26 16.71
CA ILE A 24 1.14 -3.64 17.80
C ILE A 24 0.42 -3.99 19.11
N SER A 25 1.11 -4.72 20.00
CA SER A 25 0.50 -5.16 21.26
C SER A 25 0.25 -3.98 22.21
N LEU A 26 -0.78 -4.07 23.03
CA LEU A 26 -0.99 -3.08 24.09
C LEU A 26 0.17 -3.04 25.08
N THR A 27 0.81 -4.18 25.33
CA THR A 27 2.00 -4.28 26.18
C THR A 27 3.16 -3.47 25.63
N THR A 28 3.36 -3.46 24.31
CA THR A 28 4.38 -2.60 23.67
C THR A 28 4.17 -1.13 24.04
N PHE A 29 2.95 -0.63 23.96
CA PHE A 29 2.63 0.75 24.31
C PHE A 29 2.72 1.03 25.81
N THR A 30 2.23 0.11 26.68
CA THR A 30 2.31 0.31 28.12
C THR A 30 3.76 0.34 28.61
N THR A 31 4.62 -0.52 28.08
CA THR A 31 6.06 -0.54 28.40
C THR A 31 6.75 0.72 27.88
N LEU A 32 6.51 1.08 26.62
CA LEU A 32 7.14 2.23 25.98
C LEU A 32 6.83 3.55 26.70
N TYR A 33 5.57 3.75 27.08
CA TYR A 33 5.11 5.00 27.68
C TYR A 33 5.02 4.98 29.20
N GLN A 34 5.31 3.83 29.84
CA GLN A 34 5.18 3.64 31.28
C GLN A 34 3.79 4.10 31.80
N SER A 35 2.76 3.69 31.09
CA SER A 35 1.37 4.13 31.30
C SER A 35 0.45 2.91 31.52
N ALA A 36 -0.61 3.11 32.30
CA ALA A 36 -1.59 2.06 32.55
C ALA A 36 -2.31 1.63 31.26
N LYS A 37 -2.69 0.37 31.18
CA LYS A 37 -3.39 -0.23 30.03
C LYS A 37 -4.70 0.51 29.72
N SER A 38 -5.42 0.98 30.73
CA SER A 38 -6.63 1.81 30.57
C SER A 38 -6.36 3.11 29.82
N SER A 39 -5.31 3.84 30.22
CA SER A 39 -4.90 5.08 29.56
C SER A 39 -4.50 4.85 28.10
N ILE A 40 -3.78 3.77 27.81
CA ILE A 40 -3.43 3.39 26.42
C ILE A 40 -4.70 3.06 25.61
N SER A 41 -5.64 2.34 26.21
CA SER A 41 -6.90 2.01 25.52
C SER A 41 -7.74 3.23 25.21
N GLU A 42 -7.81 4.22 26.12
CA GLU A 42 -8.46 5.52 25.86
C GLU A 42 -7.79 6.30 24.72
N ASP A 43 -6.46 6.34 24.72
CA ASP A 43 -5.70 7.02 23.66
C ASP A 43 -5.93 6.38 22.30
N ILE A 44 -5.92 5.04 22.23
CA ILE A 44 -6.26 4.29 21.02
C ILE A 44 -7.69 4.59 20.56
N ALA A 45 -8.65 4.71 21.48
CA ALA A 45 -10.04 5.04 21.12
C ALA A 45 -10.15 6.45 20.51
N ILE A 46 -9.36 7.41 20.98
CA ILE A 46 -9.27 8.76 20.40
C ILE A 46 -8.70 8.70 18.99
N ILE A 47 -7.57 8.00 18.80
CA ILE A 47 -6.92 7.86 17.49
C ILE A 47 -7.88 7.15 16.51
N LYS A 48 -8.52 6.06 16.94
CA LYS A 48 -9.50 5.30 16.12
C LYS A 48 -10.61 6.21 15.61
N LYS A 49 -11.28 6.94 16.52
CA LYS A 49 -12.36 7.87 16.17
C LYS A 49 -11.88 8.95 15.20
N THR A 50 -10.67 9.46 15.42
CA THR A 50 -10.08 10.50 14.56
C THR A 50 -9.78 9.96 13.17
N PHE A 51 -9.16 8.78 13.07
CA PHE A 51 -8.85 8.14 11.79
C PHE A 51 -10.10 7.86 10.97
N GLU A 52 -11.13 7.29 11.60
CA GLU A 52 -12.41 7.02 10.95
C GLU A 52 -13.08 8.32 10.48
N LYS A 53 -13.09 9.36 11.33
CA LYS A 53 -13.69 10.68 10.98
C LYS A 53 -12.98 11.32 9.80
N GLN A 54 -11.65 11.27 9.76
CA GLN A 54 -10.84 11.93 8.72
C GLN A 54 -10.65 11.06 7.46
N GLY A 55 -11.06 9.79 7.48
CA GLY A 55 -10.83 8.86 6.37
C GLY A 55 -9.36 8.48 6.18
N VAL A 56 -8.59 8.48 7.28
CA VAL A 56 -7.20 8.03 7.29
C VAL A 56 -7.16 6.51 7.14
N GLY A 57 -8.02 5.81 7.88
CA GLY A 57 -8.13 4.37 7.92
C GLY A 57 -8.94 3.92 9.12
N ILE A 58 -8.84 2.64 9.44
CA ILE A 58 -9.49 2.02 10.60
C ILE A 58 -8.46 1.39 11.54
N ILE A 59 -8.80 1.32 12.83
CA ILE A 59 -8.02 0.56 13.81
C ILE A 59 -8.82 -0.67 14.21
N ARG A 60 -8.33 -1.85 13.87
CA ARG A 60 -8.86 -3.14 14.29
C ARG A 60 -8.26 -3.53 15.63
N THR A 61 -9.09 -3.92 16.58
CA THR A 61 -8.65 -4.45 17.88
C THR A 61 -8.61 -5.96 17.81
N VAL A 62 -7.48 -6.54 18.19
CA VAL A 62 -7.28 -7.99 18.31
C VAL A 62 -7.35 -8.31 19.81
N PRO A 63 -8.36 -9.09 20.28
CA PRO A 63 -8.49 -9.47 21.69
C PRO A 63 -7.46 -10.52 22.10
N GLY A 64 -7.30 -10.68 23.43
CA GLY A 64 -6.48 -11.74 24.02
C GLY A 64 -5.24 -11.22 24.76
N ALA A 65 -4.48 -12.15 25.37
CA ALA A 65 -3.28 -11.82 26.13
C ALA A 65 -2.15 -11.21 25.26
N ALA A 66 -2.00 -11.72 24.04
CA ALA A 66 -1.11 -11.19 23.02
C ALA A 66 -1.82 -10.20 22.08
N GLY A 67 -2.99 -9.71 22.47
CA GLY A 67 -3.82 -8.81 21.68
C GLY A 67 -3.24 -7.41 21.59
N GLY A 68 -3.76 -6.65 20.64
CA GLY A 68 -3.28 -5.31 20.34
C GLY A 68 -4.18 -4.61 19.34
N VAL A 69 -3.58 -3.76 18.56
CA VAL A 69 -4.26 -2.99 17.51
C VAL A 69 -3.50 -3.10 16.20
N ILE A 70 -4.27 -3.07 15.12
CA ILE A 70 -3.76 -3.06 13.75
C ILE A 70 -4.35 -1.82 13.06
N PHE A 71 -3.50 -0.98 12.52
CA PHE A 71 -3.93 0.09 11.63
C PHE A 71 -4.10 -0.46 10.21
N VAL A 72 -5.26 -0.22 9.63
CA VAL A 72 -5.57 -0.59 8.23
C VAL A 72 -5.90 0.68 7.46
N PRO A 73 -5.04 1.10 6.53
CA PRO A 73 -5.31 2.23 5.65
C PRO A 73 -6.60 1.98 4.86
N LYS A 74 -7.52 2.93 4.91
CA LYS A 74 -8.81 2.83 4.20
C LYS A 74 -9.26 4.19 3.74
N ILE A 75 -9.60 4.29 2.47
CA ILE A 75 -10.19 5.51 1.90
C ILE A 75 -11.71 5.48 2.04
N LYS A 76 -12.33 6.60 2.35
CA LYS A 76 -13.78 6.72 2.31
C LYS A 76 -14.27 6.72 0.86
N ARG A 77 -15.47 6.18 0.65
CA ARG A 77 -16.06 6.08 -0.70
C ARG A 77 -16.15 7.45 -1.39
N GLU A 78 -16.57 8.49 -0.67
CA GLU A 78 -16.67 9.84 -1.22
C GLU A 78 -15.30 10.39 -1.65
N GLN A 79 -14.26 10.15 -0.83
CA GLN A 79 -12.89 10.55 -1.14
C GLN A 79 -12.34 9.78 -2.35
N ALA A 80 -12.63 8.47 -2.44
CA ALA A 80 -12.23 7.64 -3.56
C ALA A 80 -12.89 8.10 -4.87
N LEU A 81 -14.19 8.39 -4.84
CA LEU A 81 -14.92 8.89 -6.00
C LEU A 81 -14.40 10.27 -6.44
N ALA A 82 -14.14 11.18 -5.50
CA ALA A 82 -13.58 12.50 -5.80
C ALA A 82 -12.17 12.38 -6.43
N ALA A 83 -11.32 11.49 -5.90
CA ALA A 83 -9.99 11.24 -6.46
C ALA A 83 -10.07 10.63 -7.87
N ALA A 84 -10.98 9.67 -8.08
CA ALA A 84 -11.20 9.03 -9.37
C ALA A 84 -11.70 10.05 -10.42
N GLU A 85 -12.67 10.91 -10.07
CA GLU A 85 -13.19 11.93 -10.98
C GLU A 85 -12.11 12.95 -11.35
N LYS A 86 -11.35 13.43 -10.38
CA LYS A 86 -10.21 14.32 -10.62
C LYS A 86 -9.17 13.70 -11.57
N LEU A 87 -8.87 12.42 -11.39
CA LEU A 87 -7.94 11.70 -12.28
C LEU A 87 -8.54 11.56 -13.69
N LYS A 88 -9.82 11.22 -13.80
CA LYS A 88 -10.55 11.12 -15.07
C LYS A 88 -10.52 12.44 -15.84
N GLU A 89 -10.79 13.57 -15.17
CA GLU A 89 -10.69 14.90 -15.78
C GLU A 89 -9.29 15.17 -16.35
N GLN A 90 -8.25 14.85 -15.58
CA GLN A 90 -6.87 15.00 -16.04
C GLN A 90 -6.50 14.07 -17.19
N MET A 91 -7.09 12.89 -17.26
CA MET A 91 -6.87 11.93 -18.36
C MET A 91 -7.61 12.28 -19.63
N ASN A 92 -8.73 12.98 -19.54
CA ASN A 92 -9.54 13.40 -20.68
C ASN A 92 -8.96 14.58 -21.48
N ASP A 93 -7.81 15.11 -21.10
CA ASP A 93 -7.12 16.14 -21.85
C ASP A 93 -6.65 15.59 -23.21
N ALA A 94 -7.17 16.16 -24.29
CA ALA A 94 -6.88 15.74 -25.66
C ALA A 94 -5.38 15.80 -26.01
N SER A 95 -4.62 16.68 -25.34
CA SER A 95 -3.16 16.79 -25.53
C SER A 95 -2.40 15.52 -25.10
N ARG A 96 -3.03 14.62 -24.35
CA ARG A 96 -2.47 13.35 -23.92
C ARG A 96 -2.51 12.25 -24.97
N LEU A 97 -3.31 12.44 -26.03
CA LEU A 97 -3.40 11.46 -27.10
C LEU A 97 -2.15 11.52 -27.99
N LEU A 98 -1.40 10.44 -28.02
CA LEU A 98 -0.19 10.30 -28.85
C LEU A 98 -0.51 9.55 -30.17
N PRO A 99 0.33 9.72 -31.22
CA PRO A 99 0.20 8.92 -32.43
C PRO A 99 0.14 7.42 -32.14
N GLY A 100 -0.74 6.71 -32.85
CA GLY A 100 -0.99 5.29 -32.63
C GLY A 100 -1.99 4.96 -31.52
N GLY A 101 -2.71 5.97 -30.98
CA GLY A 101 -3.76 5.77 -29.97
C GLY A 101 -3.23 5.56 -28.54
N TYR A 102 -1.99 5.89 -28.28
CA TYR A 102 -1.41 5.83 -26.95
C TYR A 102 -1.79 7.06 -26.11
N ILE A 103 -1.86 6.88 -24.80
CA ILE A 103 -2.12 7.97 -23.84
C ILE A 103 -0.86 8.27 -23.05
N TYR A 104 -0.48 9.55 -22.99
CA TYR A 104 0.62 10.02 -22.15
C TYR A 104 0.19 10.14 -20.68
N LEU A 105 0.78 9.31 -19.83
CA LEU A 105 0.46 9.24 -18.40
C LEU A 105 1.66 9.50 -17.48
N SER A 106 2.85 9.68 -18.04
CA SER A 106 4.08 9.74 -17.23
C SER A 106 4.08 10.90 -16.23
N ASP A 107 3.56 12.05 -16.64
CA ASP A 107 3.43 13.23 -15.78
C ASP A 107 2.43 13.04 -14.63
N LEU A 108 1.33 12.31 -14.87
CA LEU A 108 0.34 11.99 -13.83
C LEU A 108 0.93 11.01 -12.82
N LEU A 109 1.57 9.96 -13.31
CA LEU A 109 2.19 8.93 -12.47
C LEU A 109 3.50 9.38 -11.81
N ALA A 110 4.00 10.57 -12.14
CA ALA A 110 5.08 11.23 -11.40
C ALA A 110 4.58 12.10 -10.23
N LYS A 111 3.27 12.36 -10.13
CA LYS A 111 2.71 13.20 -9.07
C LYS A 111 2.48 12.38 -7.79
N PRO A 112 3.11 12.74 -6.64
CA PRO A 112 2.97 11.99 -5.40
C PRO A 112 1.52 11.86 -4.91
N ASN A 113 0.71 12.92 -5.04
CA ASN A 113 -0.69 12.90 -4.65
C ASN A 113 -1.54 11.94 -5.50
N VAL A 114 -1.28 11.84 -6.81
CA VAL A 114 -1.97 10.87 -7.68
C VAL A 114 -1.63 9.44 -7.29
N LEU A 115 -0.35 9.17 -7.05
CA LEU A 115 0.10 7.85 -6.59
C LEU A 115 -0.45 7.50 -5.21
N HIS A 116 -0.47 8.47 -4.28
CA HIS A 116 -1.06 8.32 -2.95
C HIS A 116 -2.54 7.90 -3.04
N ASP A 117 -3.33 8.63 -3.83
CA ASP A 117 -4.76 8.35 -3.99
C ASP A 117 -4.98 6.98 -4.64
N LEU A 118 -4.30 6.68 -5.75
CA LEU A 118 -4.37 5.38 -6.43
C LEU A 118 -3.96 4.22 -5.52
N GLY A 119 -2.82 4.36 -4.83
CA GLY A 119 -2.31 3.34 -3.94
C GLY A 119 -3.28 3.04 -2.80
N LYS A 120 -3.85 4.09 -2.18
CA LYS A 120 -4.82 3.96 -1.09
C LYS A 120 -6.14 3.37 -1.57
N MET A 121 -6.62 3.76 -2.75
CA MET A 121 -7.84 3.20 -3.35
C MET A 121 -7.70 1.71 -3.61
N ILE A 122 -6.62 1.29 -4.27
CA ILE A 122 -6.36 -0.11 -4.60
C ILE A 122 -6.16 -0.92 -3.31
N ALA A 123 -5.31 -0.47 -2.39
CA ALA A 123 -5.09 -1.16 -1.12
C ALA A 123 -6.39 -1.33 -0.32
N SER A 124 -7.26 -0.32 -0.29
CA SER A 124 -8.56 -0.39 0.39
C SER A 124 -9.50 -1.44 -0.21
N ALA A 125 -9.42 -1.70 -1.51
CA ALA A 125 -10.23 -2.73 -2.17
C ALA A 125 -9.81 -4.16 -1.75
N TYR A 126 -8.61 -4.32 -1.21
CA TYR A 126 -8.06 -5.60 -0.77
C TYR A 126 -7.82 -5.69 0.74
N GLU A 127 -8.38 -4.77 1.54
CA GLU A 127 -8.15 -4.67 3.00
C GLU A 127 -8.45 -5.94 3.80
N ASP A 128 -9.38 -6.77 3.30
CA ASP A 128 -9.80 -8.03 3.92
C ASP A 128 -9.15 -9.26 3.27
N LYS A 129 -8.27 -9.06 2.30
CA LYS A 129 -7.55 -10.14 1.64
C LYS A 129 -6.17 -10.32 2.25
N LYS A 130 -5.73 -11.54 2.35
CA LYS A 130 -4.34 -11.83 2.68
C LYS A 130 -3.52 -11.64 1.41
N ILE A 131 -2.77 -10.55 1.34
CA ILE A 131 -1.81 -10.26 0.26
C ILE A 131 -0.41 -10.39 0.85
N ASP A 132 0.45 -11.17 0.19
CA ASP A 132 1.83 -11.40 0.60
C ASP A 132 2.82 -10.58 -0.26
N ALA A 133 2.42 -10.17 -1.46
CA ALA A 133 3.21 -9.30 -2.34
C ALA A 133 2.33 -8.59 -3.38
N VAL A 134 2.80 -7.45 -3.87
CA VAL A 134 2.21 -6.75 -5.03
C VAL A 134 3.12 -6.96 -6.24
N MET A 135 2.58 -7.41 -7.37
CA MET A 135 3.38 -7.70 -8.57
C MET A 135 3.02 -6.77 -9.72
N THR A 136 4.03 -6.34 -10.46
CA THR A 136 3.83 -5.55 -11.68
C THR A 136 4.88 -5.89 -12.73
N VAL A 137 4.56 -5.62 -13.99
CA VAL A 137 5.55 -5.64 -15.07
C VAL A 137 6.36 -4.36 -15.03
N ALA A 138 7.65 -4.43 -15.43
CA ALA A 138 8.58 -3.28 -15.50
C ALA A 138 8.14 -2.25 -16.54
N THR A 139 7.05 -1.55 -16.26
CA THR A 139 6.43 -0.51 -17.07
C THR A 139 6.00 0.65 -16.16
N LYS A 140 5.05 1.46 -16.62
CA LYS A 140 4.45 2.57 -15.83
C LYS A 140 3.67 2.11 -14.58
N GLY A 141 3.40 0.81 -14.43
CA GLY A 141 2.78 0.25 -13.23
C GLY A 141 3.68 0.22 -11.99
N VAL A 142 5.00 0.34 -12.14
CA VAL A 142 5.96 0.24 -11.03
C VAL A 142 5.66 1.22 -9.88
N PRO A 143 5.49 2.54 -10.10
CA PRO A 143 5.19 3.46 -9.00
C PRO A 143 3.83 3.18 -8.35
N ILE A 144 2.85 2.71 -9.10
CA ILE A 144 1.53 2.31 -8.56
C ILE A 144 1.70 1.10 -7.64
N ALA A 145 2.36 0.03 -8.12
CA ALA A 145 2.60 -1.18 -7.35
C ALA A 145 3.38 -0.90 -6.06
N GLN A 146 4.41 -0.06 -6.14
CA GLN A 146 5.17 0.37 -4.96
C GLN A 146 4.28 1.07 -3.94
N THR A 147 3.42 1.98 -4.39
CA THR A 147 2.55 2.73 -3.47
C THR A 147 1.47 1.83 -2.85
N VAL A 148 0.89 0.90 -3.63
CA VAL A 148 -0.05 -0.12 -3.10
C VAL A 148 0.64 -0.99 -2.06
N ALA A 149 1.86 -1.47 -2.35
CA ALA A 149 2.64 -2.29 -1.45
C ALA A 149 2.97 -1.57 -0.12
N ASN A 150 3.26 -0.27 -0.17
CA ASN A 150 3.46 0.55 1.02
C ASN A 150 2.19 0.60 1.89
N TYR A 151 0.99 0.78 1.30
CA TYR A 151 -0.25 0.77 2.06
C TYR A 151 -0.60 -0.60 2.64
N LEU A 152 -0.29 -1.69 1.93
CA LEU A 152 -0.50 -3.07 2.39
C LEU A 152 0.63 -3.57 3.31
N ASN A 153 1.73 -2.82 3.40
CA ASN A 153 2.96 -3.21 4.14
C ASN A 153 3.52 -4.57 3.71
N VAL A 154 3.61 -4.75 2.41
CA VAL A 154 4.15 -5.96 1.77
C VAL A 154 5.22 -5.61 0.73
N PRO A 155 6.11 -6.52 0.35
CA PRO A 155 7.04 -6.28 -0.75
C PRO A 155 6.31 -6.09 -2.06
N PHE A 156 6.87 -5.26 -2.97
CA PHE A 156 6.47 -5.27 -4.36
C PHE A 156 7.52 -5.96 -5.22
N VAL A 157 7.05 -6.62 -6.28
CA VAL A 157 7.83 -7.49 -7.13
C VAL A 157 7.70 -7.05 -8.58
N ILE A 158 8.82 -6.94 -9.27
CA ILE A 158 8.86 -6.48 -10.66
C ILE A 158 9.19 -7.66 -11.58
N VAL A 159 8.27 -7.98 -12.48
CA VAL A 159 8.50 -8.90 -13.58
C VAL A 159 9.09 -8.14 -14.77
N ARG A 160 10.16 -8.66 -15.37
CA ARG A 160 10.90 -7.99 -16.44
C ARG A 160 10.97 -8.84 -17.69
N ARG A 161 11.03 -8.19 -18.85
CA ARG A 161 11.32 -8.87 -20.13
C ARG A 161 12.80 -9.23 -20.25
N ASP A 162 13.67 -8.38 -19.68
CA ASP A 162 15.11 -8.60 -19.66
C ASP A 162 15.60 -8.80 -18.24
N SER A 163 16.17 -9.97 -17.95
CA SER A 163 16.79 -10.16 -16.65
C SER A 163 18.11 -9.40 -16.57
N LYS A 164 18.33 -8.75 -15.43
CA LYS A 164 19.59 -8.08 -15.12
C LYS A 164 20.46 -9.01 -14.28
N ILE A 165 21.78 -8.92 -14.43
CA ILE A 165 22.74 -9.67 -13.59
C ILE A 165 22.45 -9.49 -12.10
N THR A 166 21.98 -8.30 -11.72
CA THR A 166 21.63 -7.94 -10.34
C THR A 166 20.42 -8.68 -9.78
N GLU A 167 19.58 -9.30 -10.61
CA GLU A 167 18.41 -10.07 -10.17
C GLU A 167 18.75 -11.47 -9.62
N GLY A 168 19.95 -11.96 -9.87
CA GLY A 168 20.39 -13.29 -9.46
C GLY A 168 19.64 -14.41 -10.19
N SER A 169 19.35 -15.51 -9.48
CA SER A 169 18.58 -16.63 -10.07
C SER A 169 17.14 -16.23 -10.33
N THR A 170 16.66 -16.44 -11.56
CA THR A 170 15.30 -16.12 -12.00
C THR A 170 14.49 -17.36 -12.31
N VAL A 171 13.16 -17.21 -12.30
CA VAL A 171 12.22 -18.07 -13.01
C VAL A 171 11.69 -17.29 -14.19
N SER A 172 11.40 -18.01 -15.29
CA SER A 172 10.90 -17.36 -16.50
C SER A 172 9.73 -18.13 -17.10
N ILE A 173 8.88 -17.39 -17.80
CA ILE A 173 7.83 -17.92 -18.66
C ILE A 173 7.98 -17.33 -20.06
N ASN A 174 7.65 -18.14 -21.06
CA ASN A 174 7.49 -17.67 -22.43
C ASN A 174 6.00 -17.44 -22.69
N TYR A 175 5.67 -16.37 -23.39
CA TYR A 175 4.31 -16.06 -23.80
C TYR A 175 4.27 -15.47 -25.20
N VAL A 176 3.15 -15.59 -25.87
CA VAL A 176 2.94 -14.99 -27.19
C VAL A 176 2.43 -13.55 -26.97
N SER A 177 3.19 -12.59 -27.45
CA SER A 177 2.78 -11.18 -27.39
C SER A 177 1.67 -10.91 -28.42
N GLY A 178 0.50 -10.43 -27.95
CA GLY A 178 -0.61 -10.10 -28.82
C GLY A 178 -0.34 -8.94 -29.78
N SER A 179 0.62 -8.06 -29.46
CA SER A 179 0.99 -6.89 -30.28
C SER A 179 2.04 -7.18 -31.34
N SER A 180 2.91 -8.17 -31.12
CA SER A 180 4.04 -8.49 -32.01
C SER A 180 3.94 -9.87 -32.67
N SER A 181 2.99 -10.71 -32.23
CA SER A 181 2.86 -12.14 -32.62
C SER A 181 4.16 -12.92 -32.45
N ARG A 182 5.01 -12.51 -31.53
CA ARG A 182 6.31 -13.12 -31.22
C ARG A 182 6.26 -13.77 -29.84
N VAL A 183 7.09 -14.81 -29.69
CA VAL A 183 7.34 -15.40 -28.37
C VAL A 183 8.25 -14.45 -27.62
N GLU A 184 7.76 -13.93 -26.51
CA GLU A 184 8.50 -13.08 -25.58
C GLU A 184 8.72 -13.84 -24.26
N LYS A 185 9.70 -13.40 -23.49
CA LYS A 185 10.05 -13.97 -22.19
C LYS A 185 9.77 -12.96 -21.09
N MET A 186 9.22 -13.43 -19.99
CA MET A 186 9.16 -12.67 -18.73
C MET A 186 9.93 -13.39 -17.64
N GLU A 187 10.60 -12.64 -16.79
CA GLU A 187 11.47 -13.15 -15.75
C GLU A 187 11.18 -12.49 -14.41
N LEU A 188 11.30 -13.28 -13.36
CA LEU A 188 11.12 -12.90 -11.97
C LEU A 188 12.27 -13.44 -11.14
N SER A 189 12.85 -12.63 -10.26
CA SER A 189 13.85 -13.10 -9.31
C SER A 189 13.22 -14.07 -8.29
N LYS A 190 13.86 -15.23 -8.11
CA LYS A 190 13.40 -16.27 -7.14
C LYS A 190 13.42 -15.80 -5.69
N ARG A 191 14.23 -14.79 -5.38
CA ARG A 191 14.38 -14.26 -4.02
C ARG A 191 13.29 -13.28 -3.62
N THR A 192 12.56 -12.72 -4.60
CA THR A 192 11.60 -11.65 -4.36
C THR A 192 10.19 -12.14 -4.05
N LEU A 193 9.89 -13.40 -4.37
CA LEU A 193 8.57 -13.97 -4.17
C LEU A 193 8.69 -15.40 -3.64
N ALA A 194 8.14 -15.65 -2.47
CA ALA A 194 8.07 -16.98 -1.89
C ALA A 194 7.03 -17.86 -2.60
N ARG A 195 7.28 -19.17 -2.66
CA ARG A 195 6.31 -20.11 -3.23
C ARG A 195 5.03 -20.15 -2.41
N GLY A 196 3.88 -20.09 -3.06
CA GLY A 196 2.57 -20.10 -2.41
C GLY A 196 2.09 -18.75 -1.88
N SER A 197 2.80 -17.64 -2.21
CA SER A 197 2.36 -16.29 -1.87
C SER A 197 1.05 -15.92 -2.58
N ASN A 198 0.18 -15.19 -1.85
CA ASN A 198 -0.98 -14.52 -2.43
C ASN A 198 -0.52 -13.19 -3.04
N VAL A 199 -0.66 -13.05 -4.33
CA VAL A 199 -0.13 -11.92 -5.09
C VAL A 199 -1.28 -11.07 -5.62
N LEU A 200 -1.18 -9.75 -5.43
CA LEU A 200 -2.02 -8.74 -6.05
C LEU A 200 -1.33 -8.20 -7.30
#